data_9264625f431c0800bcc5dcc9590404f7
#
_entry.id   9264625f431c0800bcc5dcc9590404f7
#
_cell.length_a   1.000
_cell.length_b   1.000
_cell.length_c   1.000
_cell.angle_alpha   90.00
_cell.angle_beta   90.00
_cell.angle_gamma   90.00
#
_symmetry.space_group_name_H-M   'P 1'
#
loop_
_entity.id
_entity.type
_entity.pdbx_description
1 polymer ?
#
loop_
_entity_poly.entity_id
_entity_poly.type
_entity_poly.pdbx_seq_one_letter_code
_entity_poly.pdbx_strand_id
1 'polypeptide(L)'
;MKSILLGLFIGLFLMPAWAEDSREGYTVHKDLQFIGYAYDLNNNDLLYSEHHTIRFDQDGNRETCSVMYYDPAGNLIADKTLKYDESGYLPNFVFKDHRSNQGIEVLKQDDAINIQQKMVDERLTDLVDYPQGKDLIADAGFDVFMNRNWQALVNGEAKEVEFLAVTRGRFVTFSIERTRIYKNRVYFRLAPANFLISMLVDPIELEYDRASGKILSYVGLTNLEWVEDGQPKGENYVARIEYVYETVYGQGPKQ
;
A
#
# COMPACT_ATOMS: atom_id res chain seq x y z
N MET A 1 -12.08 26.66 -74.55
CA MET A 1 -11.56 27.10 -73.28
C MET A 1 -12.63 26.86 -72.22
N LYS A 2 -12.53 25.76 -71.48
CA LYS A 2 -13.49 25.37 -70.43
C LYS A 2 -12.77 25.46 -69.12
N SER A 3 -13.15 26.38 -68.24
CA SER A 3 -12.68 26.55 -66.90
C SER A 3 -13.29 25.46 -65.99
N ILE A 4 -12.47 24.69 -65.33
CA ILE A 4 -12.91 23.69 -64.33
C ILE A 4 -12.79 24.38 -62.96
N LEU A 5 -13.94 24.61 -62.33
CA LEU A 5 -14.08 25.09 -60.94
C LEU A 5 -13.89 23.89 -59.99
N LEU A 6 -12.83 23.93 -59.22
CA LEU A 6 -12.57 22.93 -58.18
C LEU A 6 -13.27 23.37 -56.89
N GLY A 7 -14.39 22.74 -56.55
CA GLY A 7 -15.11 22.98 -55.31
C GLY A 7 -14.44 22.26 -54.13
N LEU A 8 -13.97 23.07 -53.16
CA LEU A 8 -13.41 22.58 -51.89
C LEU A 8 -14.59 22.28 -50.94
N PHE A 9 -14.86 20.99 -50.71
CA PHE A 9 -15.81 20.57 -49.69
C PHE A 9 -15.11 20.58 -48.34
N ILE A 10 -15.34 21.57 -47.50
CA ILE A 10 -14.96 21.59 -46.09
C ILE A 10 -16.05 20.82 -45.36
N GLY A 11 -15.79 19.55 -45.06
CA GLY A 11 -16.61 18.74 -44.17
C GLY A 11 -16.45 19.23 -42.72
N LEU A 12 -17.46 19.94 -42.22
CA LEU A 12 -17.58 20.27 -40.79
C LEU A 12 -17.91 18.97 -40.05
N PHE A 13 -16.89 18.34 -39.44
CA PHE A 13 -17.12 17.30 -38.45
C PHE A 13 -17.68 17.98 -37.19
N LEU A 14 -18.98 17.94 -37.02
CA LEU A 14 -19.62 18.19 -35.73
C LEU A 14 -19.24 17.06 -34.80
N MET A 15 -18.25 17.28 -33.94
CA MET A 15 -18.06 16.45 -32.77
C MET A 15 -19.29 16.61 -31.86
N PRO A 16 -19.91 15.54 -31.39
CA PRO A 16 -20.93 15.68 -30.36
C PRO A 16 -20.26 16.29 -29.12
N ALA A 17 -20.74 17.49 -28.77
CA ALA A 17 -20.43 18.08 -27.48
C ALA A 17 -20.98 17.11 -26.43
N TRP A 18 -20.09 16.44 -25.73
CA TRP A 18 -20.42 15.77 -24.47
C TRP A 18 -20.86 16.92 -23.56
N ALA A 19 -22.17 17.00 -23.30
CA ALA A 19 -22.69 17.92 -22.31
C ALA A 19 -22.02 17.54 -20.98
N GLU A 20 -21.07 18.37 -20.54
CA GLU A 20 -20.70 18.42 -19.14
C GLU A 20 -21.97 18.75 -18.37
N ASP A 21 -22.56 17.74 -17.73
CA ASP A 21 -23.60 17.93 -16.73
C ASP A 21 -22.89 18.59 -15.53
N SER A 22 -22.79 19.91 -15.59
CA SER A 22 -22.31 20.76 -14.50
C SER A 22 -23.36 20.81 -13.40
N ARG A 23 -23.65 19.64 -12.79
CA ARG A 23 -24.10 19.61 -11.43
C ARG A 23 -22.85 19.76 -10.59
N GLU A 24 -22.82 20.77 -9.74
CA GLU A 24 -21.95 20.84 -8.58
C GLU A 24 -22.19 19.58 -7.73
N GLY A 25 -21.63 18.47 -8.15
CA GLY A 25 -21.71 17.17 -7.50
C GLY A 25 -20.34 16.84 -6.97
N TYR A 26 -20.21 16.83 -5.66
CA TYR A 26 -19.09 16.22 -5.00
C TYR A 26 -18.75 14.90 -5.69
N THR A 27 -17.55 14.77 -6.24
CA THR A 27 -17.05 13.49 -6.73
C THR A 27 -16.78 12.63 -5.51
N VAL A 28 -17.76 11.82 -5.11
CA VAL A 28 -17.57 10.86 -4.03
C VAL A 28 -16.64 9.78 -4.55
N HIS A 29 -15.37 9.83 -4.17
CA HIS A 29 -14.44 8.75 -4.43
C HIS A 29 -14.92 7.52 -3.66
N LYS A 30 -15.21 6.45 -4.39
CA LYS A 30 -15.69 5.21 -3.79
C LYS A 30 -14.59 4.55 -2.99
N ASP A 31 -14.90 4.08 -1.78
CA ASP A 31 -13.99 3.28 -0.95
C ASP A 31 -13.40 2.11 -1.76
N LEU A 32 -12.10 1.88 -1.62
CA LEU A 32 -11.42 0.74 -2.22
C LEU A 32 -11.36 -0.39 -1.20
N GLN A 33 -11.93 -1.55 -1.56
CA GLN A 33 -11.90 -2.75 -0.74
C GLN A 33 -11.16 -3.86 -1.47
N PHE A 34 -10.32 -4.60 -0.74
CA PHE A 34 -9.62 -5.77 -1.24
C PHE A 34 -9.19 -6.67 -0.08
N ILE A 35 -8.89 -7.93 -0.40
CA ILE A 35 -8.46 -8.93 0.56
C ILE A 35 -7.09 -9.46 0.17
N GLY A 36 -6.16 -9.50 1.14
CA GLY A 36 -4.89 -10.21 1.04
C GLY A 36 -5.00 -11.56 1.74
N TYR A 37 -4.63 -12.63 1.06
CA TYR A 37 -4.52 -13.98 1.63
C TYR A 37 -3.04 -14.31 1.84
N ALA A 38 -2.64 -14.50 3.07
CA ALA A 38 -1.25 -14.79 3.45
C ALA A 38 -1.00 -16.29 3.55
N TYR A 39 -0.04 -16.78 2.81
CA TYR A 39 0.33 -18.20 2.73
C TYR A 39 1.75 -18.43 3.23
N ASP A 40 1.97 -19.52 3.93
CA ASP A 40 3.28 -20.01 4.30
C ASP A 40 4.10 -20.36 3.06
N LEU A 41 5.37 -19.97 3.02
CA LEU A 41 6.24 -20.17 1.85
C LEU A 41 6.65 -21.62 1.62
N ASN A 42 6.62 -22.49 2.66
CA ASN A 42 7.11 -23.85 2.59
C ASN A 42 6.03 -24.86 2.19
N ASN A 43 4.83 -24.72 2.79
CA ASN A 43 3.75 -25.70 2.63
C ASN A 43 2.50 -25.11 1.92
N ASN A 44 2.49 -23.80 1.68
CA ASN A 44 1.39 -23.06 1.06
C ASN A 44 0.08 -23.08 1.88
N ASP A 45 0.16 -23.34 3.18
CA ASP A 45 -0.99 -23.23 4.08
C ASP A 45 -1.42 -21.79 4.24
N LEU A 46 -2.73 -21.55 4.33
CA LEU A 46 -3.26 -20.22 4.66
C LEU A 46 -2.95 -19.91 6.13
N LEU A 47 -2.21 -18.83 6.35
CA LEU A 47 -1.85 -18.33 7.68
C LEU A 47 -2.92 -17.39 8.25
N TYR A 48 -3.35 -16.43 7.42
CA TYR A 48 -4.38 -15.44 7.76
C TYR A 48 -4.89 -14.72 6.52
N SER A 49 -5.92 -13.91 6.67
CA SER A 49 -6.37 -12.95 5.63
C SER A 49 -6.39 -11.53 6.17
N GLU A 50 -6.12 -10.56 5.29
CA GLU A 50 -6.15 -9.11 5.54
C GLU A 50 -7.31 -8.50 4.76
N HIS A 51 -8.29 -7.92 5.43
CA HIS A 51 -9.42 -7.24 4.80
C HIS A 51 -9.20 -5.73 4.86
N HIS A 52 -8.88 -5.15 3.73
CA HIS A 52 -8.55 -3.73 3.60
C HIS A 52 -9.76 -2.90 3.19
N THR A 53 -9.93 -1.74 3.81
CA THR A 53 -10.86 -0.70 3.38
C THR A 53 -10.14 0.63 3.39
N ILE A 54 -9.97 1.24 2.21
CA ILE A 54 -9.35 2.56 2.03
C ILE A 54 -10.44 3.57 1.70
N ARG A 55 -10.50 4.65 2.48
CA ARG A 55 -11.34 5.81 2.21
C ARG A 55 -10.51 6.93 1.61
N PHE A 56 -11.14 7.66 0.70
CA PHE A 56 -10.53 8.79 0.02
C PHE A 56 -11.21 10.09 0.43
N ASP A 57 -10.44 11.18 0.47
CA ASP A 57 -10.96 12.53 0.62
C ASP A 57 -11.63 13.03 -0.67
N GLN A 58 -12.10 14.27 -0.66
CA GLN A 58 -12.77 14.88 -1.82
C GLN A 58 -11.83 15.08 -3.02
N ASP A 59 -10.53 15.16 -2.78
CA ASP A 59 -9.49 15.36 -3.81
C ASP A 59 -8.95 14.02 -4.35
N GLY A 60 -9.45 12.88 -3.82
CA GLY A 60 -9.02 11.54 -4.19
C GLY A 60 -7.74 11.06 -3.53
N ASN A 61 -7.25 11.76 -2.51
CA ASN A 61 -6.15 11.26 -1.69
C ASN A 61 -6.66 10.27 -0.65
N ARG A 62 -5.83 9.34 -0.23
CA ARG A 62 -6.17 8.44 0.87
C ARG A 62 -6.32 9.24 2.16
N GLU A 63 -7.47 9.12 2.81
CA GLU A 63 -7.76 9.72 4.11
C GLU A 63 -7.50 8.73 5.23
N THR A 64 -8.09 7.54 5.13
CA THR A 64 -7.93 6.47 6.12
C THR A 64 -7.79 5.11 5.45
N CYS A 65 -7.13 4.18 6.15
CA CYS A 65 -7.15 2.76 5.80
C CYS A 65 -7.42 1.95 7.06
N SER A 66 -8.36 1.01 7.00
CA SER A 66 -8.55 -0.01 8.03
C SER A 66 -8.22 -1.38 7.48
N VAL A 67 -7.55 -2.20 8.31
CA VAL A 67 -7.21 -3.58 7.98
C VAL A 67 -7.67 -4.46 9.13
N MET A 68 -8.49 -5.45 8.82
CA MET A 68 -8.94 -6.47 9.76
C MET A 68 -8.27 -7.79 9.40
N TYR A 69 -7.60 -8.43 10.36
CA TYR A 69 -6.88 -9.67 10.16
C TYR A 69 -7.67 -10.85 10.73
N TYR A 70 -7.86 -11.88 9.93
CA TYR A 70 -8.62 -13.07 10.35
C TYR A 70 -7.76 -14.32 10.20
N ASP A 71 -7.87 -15.24 11.16
CA ASP A 71 -7.29 -16.57 11.07
C ASP A 71 -8.03 -17.44 10.01
N PRO A 72 -7.52 -18.63 9.65
CA PRO A 72 -8.19 -19.52 8.71
C PRO A 72 -9.58 -20.00 9.15
N ALA A 73 -9.89 -19.92 10.44
CA ALA A 73 -11.22 -20.25 10.98
C ALA A 73 -12.21 -19.07 10.94
N GLY A 74 -11.75 -17.88 10.53
CA GLY A 74 -12.55 -16.66 10.44
C GLY A 74 -12.63 -15.86 11.74
N ASN A 75 -11.79 -16.14 12.73
CA ASN A 75 -11.74 -15.34 13.95
C ASN A 75 -10.89 -14.08 13.71
N LEU A 76 -11.36 -12.94 14.23
CA LEU A 76 -10.59 -11.68 14.22
C LEU A 76 -9.37 -11.82 15.15
N ILE A 77 -8.15 -11.70 14.59
CA ILE A 77 -6.89 -11.86 15.32
C ILE A 77 -6.13 -10.56 15.54
N ALA A 78 -6.32 -9.57 14.66
CA ALA A 78 -5.71 -8.26 14.79
C ALA A 78 -6.51 -7.20 14.02
N ASP A 79 -6.29 -5.93 14.35
CA ASP A 79 -6.76 -4.80 13.55
C ASP A 79 -5.70 -3.72 13.42
N LYS A 80 -5.76 -2.97 12.32
CA LYS A 80 -4.90 -1.80 12.06
C LYS A 80 -5.72 -0.68 11.45
N THR A 81 -5.47 0.54 11.93
CA THR A 81 -6.07 1.74 11.36
C THR A 81 -4.98 2.76 11.06
N LEU A 82 -4.98 3.29 9.84
CA LEU A 82 -4.05 4.33 9.40
C LEU A 82 -4.84 5.61 9.10
N LYS A 83 -4.23 6.76 9.43
CA LYS A 83 -4.71 8.08 9.06
C LYS A 83 -3.60 8.79 8.29
N TYR A 84 -3.89 9.12 7.04
CA TYR A 84 -2.93 9.78 6.15
C TYR A 84 -2.96 11.29 6.33
N ASP A 85 -1.82 11.91 6.05
CA ASP A 85 -1.67 13.35 5.87
C ASP A 85 -1.57 13.69 4.36
N GLU A 86 -1.33 14.94 4.03
CA GLU A 86 -1.17 15.41 2.64
C GLU A 86 -0.06 14.65 1.87
N SER A 87 1.03 14.26 2.55
CA SER A 87 2.10 13.49 1.92
C SER A 87 1.67 12.05 1.61
N GLY A 88 0.84 11.47 2.47
CA GLY A 88 0.39 10.09 2.37
C GLY A 88 1.47 9.03 2.60
N TYR A 89 2.74 9.42 2.75
CA TYR A 89 3.86 8.49 2.85
C TYR A 89 4.12 8.01 4.28
N LEU A 90 3.82 8.86 5.25
CA LEU A 90 4.09 8.63 6.67
C LEU A 90 2.80 8.75 7.49
N PRO A 91 1.85 7.82 7.36
CA PRO A 91 0.59 7.89 8.10
C PRO A 91 0.80 7.69 9.60
N ASN A 92 -0.06 8.33 10.41
CA ASN A 92 -0.27 7.89 11.78
C ASN A 92 -0.98 6.54 11.75
N PHE A 93 -0.65 5.62 12.65
CA PHE A 93 -1.38 4.36 12.72
C PHE A 93 -1.41 3.74 14.10
N VAL A 94 -2.41 2.90 14.30
CA VAL A 94 -2.57 2.04 15.47
C VAL A 94 -2.76 0.61 14.97
N PHE A 95 -1.98 -0.30 15.51
CA PHE A 95 -2.08 -1.74 15.30
C PHE A 95 -2.35 -2.42 16.65
N LYS A 96 -3.24 -3.42 16.67
CA LYS A 96 -3.55 -4.23 17.86
C LYS A 96 -3.60 -5.70 17.50
N ASP A 97 -2.82 -6.51 18.19
CA ASP A 97 -2.89 -7.96 18.12
C ASP A 97 -3.74 -8.48 19.29
N HIS A 98 -4.90 -9.05 18.98
CA HIS A 98 -5.85 -9.53 19.97
C HIS A 98 -5.43 -10.87 20.58
N ARG A 99 -4.56 -11.62 19.90
CA ARG A 99 -4.08 -12.94 20.36
C ARG A 99 -3.15 -12.82 21.55
N SER A 100 -2.32 -11.75 21.59
CA SER A 100 -1.32 -11.51 22.63
C SER A 100 -1.55 -10.23 23.42
N ASN A 101 -2.63 -9.48 23.11
CA ASN A 101 -2.91 -8.18 23.70
C ASN A 101 -1.77 -7.15 23.54
N GLN A 102 -0.98 -7.30 22.46
CA GLN A 102 0.07 -6.36 22.07
C GLN A 102 -0.48 -5.28 21.14
N GLY A 103 0.28 -4.19 21.00
CA GLY A 103 -0.10 -3.12 20.09
C GLY A 103 1.02 -2.14 19.83
N ILE A 104 0.87 -1.42 18.73
CA ILE A 104 1.79 -0.38 18.30
C ILE A 104 0.95 0.84 17.93
N GLU A 105 1.37 2.00 18.41
CA GLU A 105 0.83 3.30 18.00
C GLU A 105 1.97 4.16 17.48
N VAL A 106 1.80 4.73 16.31
CA VAL A 106 2.76 5.62 15.65
C VAL A 106 2.08 6.95 15.40
N LEU A 107 2.59 8.01 16.01
CA LEU A 107 2.06 9.36 15.91
C LEU A 107 3.15 10.33 15.46
N LYS A 108 2.88 11.05 14.38
CA LYS A 108 3.71 12.17 13.92
C LYS A 108 3.59 13.35 14.89
N GLN A 109 4.73 13.94 15.17
CA GLN A 109 4.86 15.24 15.86
C GLN A 109 5.65 16.18 14.96
N ASP A 110 5.76 17.46 15.33
CA ASP A 110 6.44 18.45 14.48
C ASP A 110 7.89 18.09 14.16
N ASP A 111 8.65 17.62 15.16
CA ASP A 111 10.09 17.35 15.04
C ASP A 111 10.46 15.85 15.06
N ALA A 112 9.52 14.97 15.38
CA ALA A 112 9.82 13.56 15.57
C ALA A 112 8.57 12.67 15.41
N ILE A 113 8.79 11.35 15.40
CA ILE A 113 7.74 10.35 15.46
C ILE A 113 7.72 9.74 16.86
N ASN A 114 6.57 9.78 17.49
CA ASN A 114 6.32 9.07 18.74
C ASN A 114 5.84 7.65 18.42
N ILE A 115 6.56 6.65 18.89
CA ILE A 115 6.21 5.23 18.76
C ILE A 115 5.92 4.71 20.15
N GLN A 116 4.71 4.21 20.38
CA GLN A 116 4.33 3.51 21.59
C GLN A 116 4.09 2.05 21.28
N GLN A 117 4.83 1.18 21.97
CA GLN A 117 4.68 -0.27 21.85
C GLN A 117 4.12 -0.81 23.16
N LYS A 118 2.99 -1.48 23.10
CA LYS A 118 2.42 -2.25 24.21
C LYS A 118 2.83 -3.70 24.02
N MET A 119 3.74 -4.18 24.87
CA MET A 119 4.11 -5.57 24.97
C MET A 119 3.26 -6.28 26.03
N VAL A 120 3.46 -7.59 26.23
CA VAL A 120 2.71 -8.37 27.20
C VAL A 120 2.82 -7.78 28.62
N ASP A 121 4.06 -7.46 29.04
CA ASP A 121 4.38 -7.05 30.41
C ASP A 121 4.87 -5.59 30.53
N GLU A 122 5.06 -4.88 29.42
CA GLU A 122 5.64 -3.55 29.43
C GLU A 122 5.07 -2.63 28.34
N ARG A 123 5.34 -1.35 28.51
CA ARG A 123 5.14 -0.34 27.46
C ARG A 123 6.47 0.33 27.18
N LEU A 124 6.83 0.35 25.91
CA LEU A 124 8.00 1.06 25.40
C LEU A 124 7.55 2.32 24.66
N THR A 125 8.34 3.38 24.80
CA THR A 125 8.11 4.62 24.04
C THR A 125 9.43 5.07 23.44
N ASP A 126 9.45 5.20 22.12
CA ASP A 126 10.57 5.71 21.35
C ASP A 126 10.19 7.05 20.72
N LEU A 127 11.12 7.99 20.73
CA LEU A 127 11.02 9.23 19.96
C LEU A 127 12.07 9.18 18.84
N VAL A 128 11.60 9.21 17.60
CA VAL A 128 12.43 9.00 16.42
C VAL A 128 12.51 10.29 15.62
N ASP A 129 13.71 10.89 15.54
CA ASP A 129 13.96 12.08 14.75
C ASP A 129 13.77 11.83 13.26
N TYR A 130 13.34 12.86 12.51
CA TYR A 130 13.20 12.80 11.07
C TYR A 130 14.58 12.87 10.38
N PRO A 131 14.97 11.83 9.59
CA PRO A 131 16.15 11.93 8.74
C PRO A 131 15.96 12.99 7.66
N GLN A 132 17.05 13.62 7.24
CA GLN A 132 17.04 14.66 6.22
C GLN A 132 17.24 14.09 4.82
N GLY A 133 16.57 14.68 3.84
CA GLY A 133 16.94 14.59 2.42
C GLY A 133 16.38 13.40 1.63
N LYS A 134 15.50 12.57 2.22
CA LYS A 134 14.84 11.45 1.53
C LYS A 134 13.35 11.40 1.86
N ASP A 135 12.59 10.68 1.04
CA ASP A 135 11.19 10.39 1.34
C ASP A 135 11.10 9.44 2.55
N LEU A 136 10.34 9.87 3.55
CA LEU A 136 10.10 9.12 4.78
C LEU A 136 8.82 8.32 4.63
N ILE A 137 8.90 7.01 4.84
CA ILE A 137 7.80 6.08 4.63
C ILE A 137 7.54 5.25 5.88
N ALA A 138 6.27 5.03 6.18
CA ALA A 138 5.85 4.04 7.17
C ALA A 138 4.67 3.22 6.64
N ASP A 139 4.70 1.93 6.95
CA ASP A 139 3.60 0.98 6.71
C ASP A 139 3.00 1.11 5.28
N ALA A 140 1.68 1.20 5.15
CA ALA A 140 0.96 1.31 3.87
C ALA A 140 1.16 2.66 3.15
N GLY A 141 1.89 3.62 3.72
CA GLY A 141 2.40 4.79 3.00
C GLY A 141 3.34 4.41 1.86
N PHE A 142 3.95 3.23 1.94
CA PHE A 142 4.74 2.66 0.86
C PHE A 142 3.95 2.53 -0.46
N ASP A 143 2.71 2.04 -0.41
CA ASP A 143 1.89 1.89 -1.62
C ASP A 143 1.50 3.25 -2.23
N VAL A 144 1.32 4.29 -1.40
CA VAL A 144 1.14 5.67 -1.88
C VAL A 144 2.38 6.16 -2.61
N PHE A 145 3.58 5.90 -2.04
CA PHE A 145 4.85 6.24 -2.68
C PHE A 145 5.02 5.52 -4.02
N MET A 146 4.76 4.22 -4.08
CA MET A 146 4.83 3.43 -5.32
C MET A 146 3.93 4.02 -6.42
N ASN A 147 2.69 4.35 -6.08
CA ASN A 147 1.73 4.89 -7.03
C ASN A 147 2.13 6.29 -7.53
N ARG A 148 2.62 7.18 -6.66
CA ARG A 148 3.09 8.52 -7.06
C ARG A 148 4.36 8.50 -7.91
N ASN A 149 5.23 7.51 -7.70
CA ASN A 149 6.47 7.33 -8.45
C ASN A 149 6.33 6.29 -9.58
N TRP A 150 5.10 5.87 -9.91
CA TRP A 150 4.81 4.73 -10.77
C TRP A 150 5.55 4.75 -12.11
N GLN A 151 5.50 5.86 -12.85
CA GLN A 151 6.13 5.95 -14.17
C GLN A 151 7.65 5.82 -14.11
N ALA A 152 8.30 6.47 -13.16
CA ALA A 152 9.74 6.38 -12.94
C ALA A 152 10.16 4.95 -12.60
N LEU A 153 9.46 4.33 -11.65
CA LEU A 153 9.73 2.96 -11.21
C LEU A 153 9.50 1.94 -12.34
N VAL A 154 8.38 2.06 -13.08
CA VAL A 154 8.08 1.18 -14.23
C VAL A 154 9.08 1.38 -15.37
N ASN A 155 9.66 2.56 -15.53
CA ASN A 155 10.73 2.82 -16.49
C ASN A 155 12.11 2.30 -16.04
N GLY A 156 12.22 1.83 -14.79
CA GLY A 156 13.43 1.21 -14.24
C GLY A 156 14.33 2.18 -13.48
N GLU A 157 13.83 3.37 -13.13
CA GLU A 157 14.52 4.26 -12.21
C GLU A 157 14.44 3.69 -10.80
N ALA A 158 15.59 3.38 -10.19
CA ALA A 158 15.65 2.96 -8.80
C ALA A 158 15.38 4.16 -7.87
N LYS A 159 14.72 3.90 -6.74
CA LYS A 159 14.43 4.91 -5.71
C LYS A 159 14.97 4.43 -4.36
N GLU A 160 15.51 5.35 -3.59
CA GLU A 160 15.84 5.12 -2.20
C GLU A 160 14.88 5.87 -1.28
N VAL A 161 14.46 5.22 -0.20
CA VAL A 161 13.53 5.76 0.79
C VAL A 161 14.03 5.46 2.20
N GLU A 162 13.64 6.29 3.17
CA GLU A 162 13.82 6.01 4.60
C GLU A 162 12.56 5.36 5.15
N PHE A 163 12.61 4.06 5.41
CA PHE A 163 11.49 3.30 5.93
C PHE A 163 11.53 3.19 7.45
N LEU A 164 10.45 3.52 8.13
CA LEU A 164 10.35 3.45 9.59
C LEU A 164 10.27 2.00 10.05
N ALA A 165 11.37 1.49 10.61
CA ALA A 165 11.41 0.20 11.29
C ALA A 165 10.86 0.37 12.72
N VAL A 166 9.55 0.27 12.87
CA VAL A 166 8.80 0.65 14.08
C VAL A 166 9.29 -0.10 15.31
N THR A 167 9.46 -1.42 15.21
CA THR A 167 9.94 -2.26 16.32
C THR A 167 11.39 -1.98 16.73
N ARG A 168 12.12 -1.20 15.93
CA ARG A 168 13.52 -0.82 16.17
C ARG A 168 13.68 0.65 16.51
N GLY A 169 12.59 1.42 16.51
CA GLY A 169 12.59 2.86 16.81
C GLY A 169 13.53 3.66 15.91
N ARG A 170 13.63 3.36 14.61
CA ARG A 170 14.52 4.07 13.69
C ARG A 170 14.11 3.94 12.23
N PHE A 171 14.59 4.86 11.41
CA PHE A 171 14.55 4.74 9.97
C PHE A 171 15.68 3.84 9.43
N VAL A 172 15.40 3.16 8.35
CA VAL A 172 16.35 2.33 7.59
C VAL A 172 16.18 2.65 6.11
N THR A 173 17.30 2.93 5.43
CA THR A 173 17.30 3.17 3.99
C THR A 173 17.03 1.88 3.23
N PHE A 174 16.01 1.91 2.36
CA PHE A 174 15.71 0.85 1.41
C PHE A 174 15.86 1.35 -0.02
N SER A 175 16.33 0.47 -0.91
CA SER A 175 16.30 0.64 -2.36
C SER A 175 15.11 -0.10 -2.94
N ILE A 176 14.41 0.55 -3.87
CA ILE A 176 13.29 -0.01 -4.62
C ILE A 176 13.73 -0.12 -6.07
N GLU A 177 13.77 -1.32 -6.61
CA GLU A 177 14.24 -1.60 -7.97
C GLU A 177 13.22 -2.44 -8.73
N ARG A 178 12.98 -2.09 -10.00
CA ARG A 178 12.21 -2.94 -10.90
C ARG A 178 13.08 -4.12 -11.34
N THR A 179 12.67 -5.35 -11.02
CA THR A 179 13.39 -6.56 -11.40
C THR A 179 13.00 -7.05 -12.79
N ARG A 180 11.71 -6.96 -13.15
CA ARG A 180 11.22 -7.38 -14.48
C ARG A 180 9.84 -6.81 -14.81
N ILE A 181 9.49 -6.91 -16.09
CA ILE A 181 8.11 -6.77 -16.59
C ILE A 181 7.78 -8.07 -17.33
N TYR A 182 6.61 -8.63 -17.06
CA TYR A 182 6.10 -9.77 -17.79
C TYR A 182 4.59 -9.61 -18.05
N LYS A 183 4.21 -9.54 -19.31
CA LYS A 183 2.83 -9.24 -19.73
C LYS A 183 2.32 -7.92 -19.09
N ASN A 184 1.18 -7.98 -18.40
CA ASN A 184 0.60 -6.85 -17.69
C ASN A 184 1.06 -6.77 -16.22
N ARG A 185 2.20 -7.35 -15.88
CA ARG A 185 2.73 -7.38 -14.51
C ARG A 185 4.09 -6.74 -14.44
N VAL A 186 4.35 -6.01 -13.37
CA VAL A 186 5.65 -5.45 -13.07
C VAL A 186 6.08 -5.90 -11.68
N TYR A 187 7.36 -6.26 -11.57
CA TYR A 187 7.94 -6.84 -10.36
C TYR A 187 8.99 -5.89 -9.81
N PHE A 188 8.93 -5.67 -8.50
CA PHE A 188 9.87 -4.84 -7.78
C PHE A 188 10.50 -5.63 -6.65
N ARG A 189 11.70 -5.21 -6.29
CA ARG A 189 12.43 -5.67 -5.12
C ARG A 189 12.67 -4.49 -4.21
N LEU A 190 12.33 -4.64 -2.93
CA LEU A 190 12.64 -3.70 -1.88
C LEU A 190 13.68 -4.35 -0.95
N ALA A 191 14.87 -3.77 -0.87
CA ALA A 191 15.95 -4.32 -0.05
C ALA A 191 16.68 -3.19 0.71
N PRO A 192 17.25 -3.47 1.89
CA PRO A 192 18.09 -2.49 2.57
C PRO A 192 19.23 -2.02 1.65
N ALA A 193 19.42 -0.71 1.54
CA ALA A 193 20.48 -0.12 0.71
C ALA A 193 21.90 -0.40 1.27
N ASN A 194 22.02 -0.64 2.58
CA ASN A 194 23.27 -1.02 3.21
C ASN A 194 23.55 -2.51 3.01
N PHE A 195 24.66 -2.83 2.35
CA PHE A 195 25.06 -4.21 2.06
C PHE A 195 25.16 -5.11 3.30
N LEU A 196 25.66 -4.62 4.43
CA LEU A 196 25.77 -5.41 5.65
C LEU A 196 24.38 -5.75 6.24
N ILE A 197 23.42 -4.84 6.13
CA ILE A 197 22.04 -5.07 6.57
C ILE A 197 21.34 -6.01 5.61
N SER A 198 21.58 -5.88 4.28
CA SER A 198 20.94 -6.73 3.27
C SER A 198 21.37 -8.20 3.34
N MET A 199 22.47 -8.51 4.03
CA MET A 199 22.87 -9.89 4.32
C MET A 199 22.07 -10.53 5.49
N LEU A 200 21.37 -9.72 6.27
CA LEU A 200 20.65 -10.15 7.49
C LEU A 200 19.12 -10.05 7.35
N VAL A 201 18.65 -9.34 6.31
CA VAL A 201 17.23 -9.09 6.07
C VAL A 201 16.89 -9.50 4.65
N ASP A 202 16.02 -10.49 4.53
CA ASP A 202 15.54 -10.90 3.22
C ASP A 202 14.80 -9.75 2.51
N PRO A 203 15.02 -9.60 1.20
CA PRO A 203 14.33 -8.59 0.42
C PRO A 203 12.83 -8.90 0.34
N ILE A 204 12.04 -7.83 0.22
CA ILE A 204 10.63 -7.94 -0.09
C ILE A 204 10.47 -7.96 -1.62
N GLU A 205 9.72 -8.94 -2.12
CA GLU A 205 9.36 -9.03 -3.53
C GLU A 205 7.90 -8.60 -3.72
N LEU A 206 7.67 -7.77 -4.71
CA LEU A 206 6.38 -7.16 -4.97
C LEU A 206 5.96 -7.40 -6.42
N GLU A 207 4.69 -7.71 -6.62
CA GLU A 207 4.08 -7.82 -7.94
C GLU A 207 2.90 -6.86 -8.03
N TYR A 208 2.87 -6.08 -9.12
CA TYR A 208 1.81 -5.10 -9.39
C TYR A 208 1.19 -5.34 -10.77
N ASP A 209 -0.10 -5.04 -10.90
CA ASP A 209 -0.74 -4.86 -12.19
C ASP A 209 -0.23 -3.58 -12.85
N ARG A 210 0.34 -3.71 -14.04
CA ARG A 210 1.00 -2.60 -14.74
C ARG A 210 0.03 -1.49 -15.15
N ALA A 211 -1.21 -1.84 -15.49
CA ALA A 211 -2.18 -0.89 -16.00
C ALA A 211 -2.84 -0.08 -14.88
N SER A 212 -3.16 -0.74 -13.76
CA SER A 212 -3.87 -0.10 -12.65
C SER A 212 -2.97 0.37 -11.52
N GLY A 213 -1.71 -0.08 -11.44
CA GLY A 213 -0.82 0.18 -10.31
C GLY A 213 -1.24 -0.53 -9.02
N LYS A 214 -2.17 -1.49 -9.08
CA LYS A 214 -2.60 -2.26 -7.91
C LYS A 214 -1.60 -3.33 -7.56
N ILE A 215 -1.29 -3.48 -6.26
CA ILE A 215 -0.48 -4.58 -5.78
C ILE A 215 -1.24 -5.90 -5.96
N LEU A 216 -0.56 -6.92 -6.47
CA LEU A 216 -1.14 -8.26 -6.68
C LEU A 216 -0.54 -9.28 -5.74
N SER A 217 0.75 -9.14 -5.42
CA SER A 217 1.43 -10.03 -4.48
C SER A 217 2.55 -9.30 -3.73
N TYR A 218 2.74 -9.74 -2.50
CA TYR A 218 3.82 -9.36 -1.61
C TYR A 218 4.48 -10.64 -1.09
N VAL A 219 5.79 -10.71 -1.08
CA VAL A 219 6.54 -11.81 -0.44
C VAL A 219 7.58 -11.21 0.49
N GLY A 220 7.51 -11.51 1.77
CA GLY A 220 8.44 -10.98 2.76
C GLY A 220 7.93 -11.05 4.19
N LEU A 221 8.61 -10.32 5.08
CA LEU A 221 8.26 -10.21 6.48
C LEU A 221 6.96 -9.42 6.65
N THR A 222 6.00 -9.97 7.39
CA THR A 222 4.67 -9.37 7.59
C THR A 222 4.56 -8.59 8.91
N ASN A 223 3.39 -7.99 9.15
CA ASN A 223 3.13 -7.24 10.39
C ASN A 223 2.68 -8.12 11.56
N LEU A 224 2.25 -9.36 11.28
CA LEU A 224 1.78 -10.28 12.32
C LEU A 224 2.91 -11.16 12.86
N GLU A 225 3.01 -11.22 14.18
CA GLU A 225 3.92 -12.08 14.89
C GLU A 225 3.35 -13.50 15.04
N TRP A 226 4.22 -14.50 15.10
CA TRP A 226 3.85 -15.83 15.52
C TRP A 226 3.39 -15.81 16.97
N VAL A 227 2.18 -16.31 17.23
CA VAL A 227 1.59 -16.45 18.56
C VAL A 227 1.17 -17.89 18.77
N GLU A 228 1.60 -18.50 19.86
CA GLU A 228 1.24 -19.84 20.26
C GLU A 228 0.79 -19.81 21.73
N ASP A 229 -0.36 -20.39 22.02
CA ASP A 229 -0.98 -20.39 23.36
C ASP A 229 -1.10 -18.97 23.98
N GLY A 230 -1.40 -17.97 23.15
CA GLY A 230 -1.51 -16.56 23.56
C GLY A 230 -0.16 -15.88 23.85
N GLN A 231 0.96 -16.55 23.58
CA GLN A 231 2.31 -16.00 23.80
C GLN A 231 2.99 -15.67 22.46
N PRO A 232 3.48 -14.44 22.29
CA PRO A 232 4.27 -14.05 21.13
C PRO A 232 5.61 -14.76 21.12
N LYS A 233 6.11 -15.11 19.95
CA LYS A 233 7.38 -15.83 19.74
C LYS A 233 8.56 -14.91 19.41
N GLY A 234 8.34 -13.60 19.27
CA GLY A 234 9.38 -12.63 18.92
C GLY A 234 9.75 -12.63 17.42
N GLU A 235 9.03 -13.36 16.59
CA GLU A 235 9.26 -13.47 15.16
C GLU A 235 7.96 -13.26 14.38
N ASN A 236 8.00 -12.39 13.37
CA ASN A 236 6.87 -12.19 12.48
C ASN A 236 6.80 -13.27 11.40
N TYR A 237 5.61 -13.51 10.86
CA TYR A 237 5.46 -14.38 9.70
C TYR A 237 6.26 -13.85 8.51
N VAL A 238 6.94 -14.74 7.80
CA VAL A 238 7.41 -14.53 6.44
C VAL A 238 6.42 -15.23 5.51
N ALA A 239 5.72 -14.48 4.69
CA ALA A 239 4.60 -15.00 3.93
C ALA A 239 4.56 -14.49 2.49
N ARG A 240 3.83 -15.22 1.64
CA ARG A 240 3.34 -14.70 0.36
C ARG A 240 1.90 -14.25 0.56
N ILE A 241 1.63 -12.97 0.32
CA ILE A 241 0.27 -12.40 0.38
C ILE A 241 -0.20 -12.19 -1.05
N GLU A 242 -1.34 -12.75 -1.40
CA GLU A 242 -2.01 -12.58 -2.70
C GLU A 242 -3.23 -11.68 -2.53
N TYR A 243 -3.30 -10.58 -3.28
CA TYR A 243 -4.35 -9.57 -3.15
C TYR A 243 -5.44 -9.75 -4.20
N VAL A 244 -6.69 -9.82 -3.74
CA VAL A 244 -7.89 -9.94 -4.55
C VAL A 244 -8.73 -8.68 -4.35
N TYR A 245 -8.99 -7.97 -5.45
CA TYR A 245 -9.82 -6.76 -5.45
C TYR A 245 -11.25 -7.12 -5.82
N GLU A 246 -12.21 -6.60 -5.05
CA GLU A 246 -13.61 -6.75 -5.40
C GLU A 246 -13.87 -6.08 -6.76
N THR A 247 -14.34 -6.87 -7.71
CA THR A 247 -14.84 -6.33 -8.97
C THR A 247 -16.21 -5.75 -8.68
N VAL A 248 -16.31 -4.42 -8.57
CA VAL A 248 -17.60 -3.77 -8.51
C VAL A 248 -18.27 -3.96 -9.88
N TYR A 249 -19.08 -5.01 -10.01
CA TYR A 249 -20.00 -5.09 -11.11
C TYR A 249 -20.97 -3.92 -10.99
N GLY A 250 -20.80 -2.91 -11.84
CA GLY A 250 -21.74 -1.82 -11.96
C GLY A 250 -23.13 -2.43 -12.12
N GLN A 251 -24.08 -1.94 -11.32
CA GLN A 251 -25.50 -2.28 -11.56
C GLN A 251 -25.79 -1.91 -12.99
N GLY A 252 -26.06 -2.91 -13.84
CA GLY A 252 -26.52 -2.71 -15.18
C GLY A 252 -27.78 -1.83 -15.17
N PRO A 253 -28.08 -1.12 -16.27
CA PRO A 253 -29.22 -0.23 -16.34
C PRO A 253 -30.48 -1.03 -15.96
N LYS A 254 -31.21 -0.55 -14.94
CA LYS A 254 -32.54 -1.06 -14.64
C LYS A 254 -33.41 -0.78 -15.86
N GLN A 255 -33.90 -1.85 -16.46
CA GLN A 255 -34.92 -1.79 -17.52
C GLN A 255 -36.23 -1.17 -16.99
#